data_190ca4c675cd1ecd4398f22b855d8068
#
_entry.id   190ca4c675cd1ecd4398f22b855d8068
#
_cell.length_a   1.000
_cell.length_b   1.000
_cell.length_c   1.000
_cell.angle_alpha   90.00
_cell.angle_beta   90.00
_cell.angle_gamma   90.00
#
_symmetry.space_group_name_H-M   'P 1'
#
loop_
_entity.id
_entity.type
_entity.pdbx_description
1 polymer ?
#
loop_
_entity_poly.entity_id
_entity_poly.type
_entity_poly.pdbx_seq_one_letter_code
_entity_poly.pdbx_strand_id
1 'polypeptide(L)'
;MLEVLRLQEQDAELVDRADVVERARTLRRGSDAASHALPLTIRGLRKAYGGNQVLRGIDLHIPAGQFVAIVGRSGCGKSTLLRLIAGLESSDSGSIGLGDGSKPDDVRVMFQEPRLLPWARVLSNVEVGLGRDRTSPDMRARAEKALVEVGLAEKREQWPSVLSGGQKQRVALARALVGGPRLLALDEPLGALDALTRISMQQLLERVWREQGFTAILVTHDVAEAVALADRILLIEDGRIARDINVDLPRPRRRGAADLAALGGEILRHLLGAADELPEL
;
A
#
# COMPACT_ATOMS: atom_id res chain seq x y z
N MET A 1 -54.29 -4.53 6.23
CA MET A 1 -53.39 -5.66 5.89
C MET A 1 -52.77 -5.54 4.49
N LEU A 2 -53.54 -5.14 3.46
CA LEU A 2 -53.00 -4.91 2.09
C LEU A 2 -52.12 -3.67 1.94
N GLU A 3 -52.33 -2.63 2.74
CA GLU A 3 -51.53 -1.40 2.70
C GLU A 3 -50.13 -1.54 3.33
N VAL A 4 -50.01 -2.39 4.36
CA VAL A 4 -48.74 -2.72 5.03
C VAL A 4 -47.84 -3.56 4.11
N LEU A 5 -48.41 -4.46 3.31
CA LEU A 5 -47.66 -5.24 2.32
C LEU A 5 -47.15 -4.38 1.16
N ARG A 6 -47.90 -3.36 0.71
CA ARG A 6 -47.44 -2.43 -0.32
C ARG A 6 -46.30 -1.51 0.13
N LEU A 7 -46.29 -1.10 1.40
CA LEU A 7 -45.21 -0.33 1.98
C LEU A 7 -43.91 -1.16 2.11
N GLN A 8 -44.04 -2.43 2.47
CA GLN A 8 -42.89 -3.34 2.55
C GLN A 8 -42.29 -3.68 1.18
N GLU A 9 -43.11 -3.78 0.12
CA GLU A 9 -42.63 -3.99 -1.25
C GLU A 9 -41.94 -2.71 -1.80
N GLN A 10 -42.44 -1.51 -1.49
CA GLN A 10 -41.80 -0.23 -1.87
C GLN A 10 -40.47 0.00 -1.17
N ASP A 11 -40.35 -0.35 0.11
CA ASP A 11 -39.09 -0.25 0.85
C ASP A 11 -38.06 -1.27 0.34
N ALA A 12 -38.46 -2.47 -0.05
CA ALA A 12 -37.57 -3.47 -0.64
C ALA A 12 -37.04 -3.03 -2.03
N GLU A 13 -37.90 -2.43 -2.88
CA GLU A 13 -37.47 -1.88 -4.18
C GLU A 13 -36.53 -0.67 -4.06
N LEU A 14 -36.71 0.17 -3.02
CA LEU A 14 -35.85 1.32 -2.75
C LEU A 14 -34.47 0.88 -2.24
N VAL A 15 -34.39 -0.16 -1.43
CA VAL A 15 -33.12 -0.74 -0.94
C VAL A 15 -32.36 -1.38 -2.11
N ASP A 16 -33.02 -2.11 -3.00
CA ASP A 16 -32.38 -2.73 -4.17
C ASP A 16 -31.86 -1.70 -5.17
N ARG A 17 -32.60 -0.60 -5.39
CA ARG A 17 -32.15 0.53 -6.24
C ARG A 17 -30.95 1.27 -5.66
N ALA A 18 -30.90 1.46 -4.33
CA ALA A 18 -29.76 2.08 -3.68
C ALA A 18 -28.51 1.24 -3.80
N ASP A 19 -28.61 -0.08 -3.63
CA ASP A 19 -27.51 -1.03 -3.81
C ASP A 19 -27.01 -1.10 -5.27
N VAL A 20 -27.93 -1.08 -6.24
CA VAL A 20 -27.56 -1.05 -7.68
C VAL A 20 -26.85 0.25 -8.05
N VAL A 21 -27.31 1.40 -7.53
CA VAL A 21 -26.67 2.71 -7.76
C VAL A 21 -25.30 2.78 -7.07
N GLU A 22 -25.16 2.25 -5.87
CA GLU A 22 -23.89 2.21 -5.15
C GLU A 22 -22.90 1.24 -5.82
N ARG A 23 -23.33 0.08 -6.30
CA ARG A 23 -22.52 -0.84 -7.12
C ARG A 23 -22.11 -0.20 -8.44
N ALA A 24 -23.01 0.51 -9.12
CA ALA A 24 -22.69 1.24 -10.35
C ALA A 24 -21.72 2.40 -10.12
N ARG A 25 -21.83 3.11 -8.97
CA ARG A 25 -20.87 4.13 -8.55
C ARG A 25 -19.51 3.54 -8.21
N THR A 26 -19.46 2.40 -7.54
CA THR A 26 -18.24 1.68 -7.20
C THR A 26 -17.53 1.16 -8.44
N LEU A 27 -18.28 0.62 -9.43
CA LEU A 27 -17.75 0.17 -10.71
C LEU A 27 -17.24 1.34 -11.57
N ARG A 28 -17.95 2.49 -11.62
CA ARG A 28 -17.47 3.69 -12.32
C ARG A 28 -16.25 4.33 -11.66
N ARG A 29 -16.24 4.43 -10.31
CA ARG A 29 -15.06 4.89 -9.56
C ARG A 29 -13.86 3.96 -9.77
N GLY A 30 -14.07 2.64 -9.85
CA GLY A 30 -13.02 1.67 -10.16
C GLY A 30 -12.41 1.86 -11.55
N SER A 31 -13.21 2.20 -12.57
CA SER A 31 -12.71 2.43 -13.92
C SER A 31 -11.91 3.74 -14.05
N ASP A 32 -12.35 4.81 -13.41
CA ASP A 32 -11.66 6.10 -13.43
C ASP A 32 -10.40 6.09 -12.55
N ALA A 33 -10.43 5.39 -11.42
CA ALA A 33 -9.28 5.19 -10.55
C ALA A 33 -8.21 4.30 -11.21
N ALA A 34 -8.61 3.23 -11.89
CA ALA A 34 -7.68 2.37 -12.64
C ALA A 34 -7.01 3.11 -13.82
N SER A 35 -7.65 4.14 -14.39
CA SER A 35 -7.06 4.98 -15.46
C SER A 35 -5.92 5.86 -14.94
N HIS A 36 -5.89 6.16 -13.62
CA HIS A 36 -4.82 6.96 -13.00
C HIS A 36 -3.62 6.13 -12.57
N ALA A 37 -3.81 4.86 -12.19
CA ALA A 37 -2.76 3.98 -11.70
C ALA A 37 -1.73 3.59 -12.77
N LEU A 38 -0.52 3.24 -12.34
CA LEU A 38 0.53 2.71 -13.21
C LEU A 38 0.62 1.19 -13.11
N PRO A 39 0.62 0.44 -14.23
CA PRO A 39 1.09 -0.93 -14.22
C PRO A 39 2.61 -0.96 -14.06
N LEU A 40 3.12 -2.05 -13.49
CA LEU A 40 4.55 -2.31 -13.38
C LEU A 40 4.90 -3.60 -14.13
N THR A 41 5.93 -3.56 -14.96
CA THR A 41 6.51 -4.73 -15.61
C THR A 41 8.00 -4.78 -15.36
N ILE A 42 8.49 -5.89 -14.85
CA ILE A 42 9.90 -6.17 -14.59
C ILE A 42 10.30 -7.39 -15.42
N ARG A 43 11.47 -7.32 -16.08
CA ARG A 43 11.98 -8.41 -16.91
C ARG A 43 13.45 -8.68 -16.57
N GLY A 44 13.74 -9.90 -16.11
CA GLY A 44 15.08 -10.41 -15.85
C GLY A 44 15.93 -9.56 -14.91
N LEU A 45 15.32 -8.88 -13.93
CA LEU A 45 15.97 -7.89 -13.08
C LEU A 45 17.02 -8.54 -12.19
N ARG A 46 18.27 -8.02 -12.23
CA ARG A 46 19.38 -8.48 -11.42
C ARG A 46 20.06 -7.32 -10.69
N LYS A 47 20.53 -7.62 -9.47
CA LYS A 47 21.29 -6.67 -8.65
C LYS A 47 22.27 -7.42 -7.76
N ALA A 48 23.52 -6.90 -7.70
CA ALA A 48 24.55 -7.38 -6.81
C ALA A 48 25.23 -6.22 -6.08
N TYR A 49 25.80 -6.50 -4.92
CA TYR A 49 26.63 -5.60 -4.13
C TYR A 49 27.91 -6.31 -3.72
N GLY A 50 29.08 -5.79 -4.14
CA GLY A 50 30.36 -6.36 -3.78
C GLY A 50 30.51 -7.86 -4.12
N GLY A 51 29.93 -8.30 -5.24
CA GLY A 51 29.94 -9.73 -5.65
C GLY A 51 28.80 -10.57 -5.08
N ASN A 52 28.07 -10.10 -4.06
CA ASN A 52 26.90 -10.79 -3.53
C ASN A 52 25.65 -10.47 -4.37
N GLN A 53 25.11 -11.47 -5.05
CA GLN A 53 23.93 -11.34 -5.90
C GLN A 53 22.65 -11.33 -5.05
N VAL A 54 22.02 -10.17 -4.92
CA VAL A 54 20.81 -9.95 -4.10
C VAL A 54 19.53 -10.21 -4.88
N LEU A 55 19.47 -9.82 -6.16
CA LEU A 55 18.36 -10.18 -7.07
C LEU A 55 18.90 -11.02 -8.23
N ARG A 56 18.22 -12.13 -8.50
CA ARG A 56 18.73 -13.19 -9.39
C ARG A 56 17.82 -13.44 -10.60
N GLY A 57 17.33 -12.37 -11.23
CA GLY A 57 16.46 -12.42 -12.40
C GLY A 57 14.98 -12.47 -11.98
N ILE A 58 14.47 -11.33 -11.53
CA ILE A 58 13.05 -11.15 -11.21
C ILE A 58 12.30 -10.82 -12.49
N ASP A 59 11.26 -11.59 -12.75
CA ASP A 59 10.22 -11.33 -13.75
C ASP A 59 8.90 -11.12 -13.03
N LEU A 60 8.22 -9.98 -13.26
CA LEU A 60 7.00 -9.62 -12.55
C LEU A 60 6.14 -8.68 -13.39
N HIS A 61 4.83 -8.92 -13.40
CA HIS A 61 3.86 -7.97 -13.89
C HIS A 61 2.82 -7.67 -12.81
N ILE A 62 2.60 -6.40 -12.52
CA ILE A 62 1.56 -5.90 -11.62
C ILE A 62 0.59 -5.05 -12.43
N PRO A 63 -0.70 -5.43 -12.54
CA PRO A 63 -1.72 -4.60 -13.16
C PRO A 63 -1.90 -3.26 -12.45
N ALA A 64 -2.36 -2.24 -13.19
CA ALA A 64 -2.69 -0.94 -12.63
C ALA A 64 -3.75 -1.07 -11.51
N GLY A 65 -3.54 -0.37 -10.40
CA GLY A 65 -4.46 -0.33 -9.27
C GLY A 65 -4.41 -1.52 -8.32
N GLN A 66 -3.60 -2.56 -8.61
CA GLN A 66 -3.46 -3.72 -7.73
C GLN A 66 -2.66 -3.39 -6.46
N PHE A 67 -3.08 -3.94 -5.33
CA PHE A 67 -2.31 -3.91 -4.08
C PHE A 67 -1.49 -5.21 -3.97
N VAL A 68 -0.16 -5.12 -4.06
CA VAL A 68 0.74 -6.27 -3.98
C VAL A 68 1.58 -6.19 -2.71
N ALA A 69 1.68 -7.27 -1.95
CA ALA A 69 2.63 -7.40 -0.85
C ALA A 69 3.82 -8.28 -1.28
N ILE A 70 5.01 -7.87 -0.87
CA ILE A 70 6.26 -8.60 -1.03
C ILE A 70 6.72 -9.03 0.35
N VAL A 71 6.75 -10.33 0.58
CA VAL A 71 7.11 -10.96 1.87
C VAL A 71 8.34 -11.84 1.70
N GLY A 72 9.13 -12.00 2.75
CA GLY A 72 10.31 -12.85 2.75
C GLY A 72 11.23 -12.56 3.94
N ARG A 73 12.23 -13.39 4.16
CA ARG A 73 13.21 -13.24 5.25
C ARG A 73 14.03 -11.96 5.11
N SER A 74 14.61 -11.48 6.21
CA SER A 74 15.54 -10.34 6.16
C SER A 74 16.71 -10.62 5.23
N GLY A 75 17.09 -9.63 4.42
CA GLY A 75 18.20 -9.75 3.48
C GLY A 75 17.90 -10.46 2.15
N CYS A 76 16.69 -10.99 1.91
CA CYS A 76 16.36 -11.67 0.66
C CYS A 76 16.17 -10.77 -0.57
N GLY A 77 16.30 -9.43 -0.44
CA GLY A 77 16.26 -8.49 -1.56
C GLY A 77 15.01 -7.63 -1.69
N LYS A 78 14.02 -7.70 -0.76
CA LYS A 78 12.75 -6.94 -0.84
C LYS A 78 12.93 -5.44 -0.96
N SER A 79 13.65 -4.82 -0.02
CA SER A 79 13.90 -3.37 -0.04
C SER A 79 14.78 -2.95 -1.22
N THR A 80 15.69 -3.82 -1.68
CA THR A 80 16.46 -3.59 -2.92
C THR A 80 15.52 -3.54 -4.13
N LEU A 81 14.61 -4.52 -4.26
CA LEU A 81 13.61 -4.53 -5.34
C LEU A 81 12.75 -3.26 -5.30
N LEU A 82 12.27 -2.87 -4.11
CA LEU A 82 11.47 -1.66 -3.96
C LEU A 82 12.22 -0.40 -4.38
N ARG A 83 13.51 -0.25 -3.99
CA ARG A 83 14.35 0.89 -4.37
C ARG A 83 14.60 0.97 -5.88
N LEU A 84 14.79 -0.18 -6.53
CA LEU A 84 14.93 -0.25 -7.98
C LEU A 84 13.62 0.17 -8.69
N ILE A 85 12.46 -0.31 -8.21
CA ILE A 85 11.13 0.10 -8.74
C ILE A 85 10.93 1.62 -8.57
N ALA A 86 11.36 2.16 -7.45
CA ALA A 86 11.27 3.58 -7.15
C ALA A 86 12.31 4.46 -7.87
N GLY A 87 13.22 3.86 -8.66
CA GLY A 87 14.30 4.60 -9.35
C GLY A 87 15.34 5.20 -8.40
N LEU A 88 15.40 4.73 -7.15
CA LEU A 88 16.38 5.17 -6.15
C LEU A 88 17.74 4.47 -6.31
N GLU A 89 17.76 3.38 -7.05
CA GLU A 89 18.94 2.60 -7.41
C GLU A 89 18.87 2.16 -8.87
N SER A 90 20.02 1.81 -9.46
CA SER A 90 20.11 1.23 -10.80
C SER A 90 20.32 -0.28 -10.73
N SER A 91 19.65 -1.02 -11.59
CA SER A 91 19.89 -2.47 -11.76
C SER A 91 21.17 -2.74 -12.52
N ASP A 92 21.76 -3.91 -12.31
CA ASP A 92 22.93 -4.36 -13.07
C ASP A 92 22.53 -4.92 -14.44
N SER A 93 21.34 -5.52 -14.51
CA SER A 93 20.71 -5.98 -15.77
C SER A 93 19.20 -6.16 -15.61
N GLY A 94 18.52 -6.34 -16.73
CA GLY A 94 17.07 -6.40 -16.81
C GLY A 94 16.44 -5.02 -17.01
N SER A 95 15.12 -4.94 -16.94
CA SER A 95 14.37 -3.69 -17.17
C SER A 95 13.17 -3.57 -16.26
N ILE A 96 12.79 -2.32 -15.95
CA ILE A 96 11.59 -1.94 -15.22
C ILE A 96 10.80 -0.97 -16.09
N GLY A 97 9.55 -1.30 -16.39
CA GLY A 97 8.61 -0.45 -17.13
C GLY A 97 7.40 -0.10 -16.24
N LEU A 98 7.06 1.18 -16.22
CA LEU A 98 5.96 1.75 -15.41
C LEU A 98 4.75 2.20 -16.26
N GLY A 99 4.56 1.60 -17.41
CA GLY A 99 3.54 2.04 -18.37
C GLY A 99 3.97 3.28 -19.18
N ASP A 100 3.16 3.63 -20.18
CA ASP A 100 3.48 4.74 -21.08
C ASP A 100 3.27 6.09 -20.42
N GLY A 101 4.18 7.03 -20.66
CA GLY A 101 4.11 8.40 -20.16
C GLY A 101 4.32 8.56 -18.67
N SER A 102 4.90 7.55 -17.97
CA SER A 102 5.22 7.67 -16.55
C SER A 102 6.30 8.73 -16.31
N LYS A 103 6.15 9.49 -15.22
CA LYS A 103 7.10 10.50 -14.75
C LYS A 103 7.73 10.04 -13.43
N PRO A 104 8.94 10.54 -13.08
CA PRO A 104 9.56 10.22 -11.78
C PRO A 104 8.65 10.54 -10.58
N ASP A 105 7.84 11.59 -10.70
CA ASP A 105 6.90 12.02 -9.65
C ASP A 105 5.65 11.14 -9.52
N ASP A 106 5.39 10.26 -10.46
CA ASP A 106 4.27 9.30 -10.40
C ASP A 106 4.50 8.18 -9.39
N VAL A 107 5.75 7.91 -9.04
CA VAL A 107 6.14 6.91 -8.03
C VAL A 107 6.53 7.62 -6.74
N ARG A 108 5.91 7.24 -5.63
CA ARG A 108 6.25 7.75 -4.30
C ARG A 108 6.65 6.61 -3.39
N VAL A 109 7.56 6.91 -2.46
CA VAL A 109 8.07 5.94 -1.49
C VAL A 109 7.75 6.40 -0.09
N MET A 110 7.24 5.47 0.71
CA MET A 110 7.14 5.61 2.16
C MET A 110 8.11 4.63 2.80
N PHE A 111 9.04 5.14 3.60
CA PHE A 111 10.07 4.35 4.28
C PHE A 111 9.59 3.88 5.65
N GLN A 112 10.24 2.88 6.21
CA GLN A 112 10.02 2.38 7.56
C GLN A 112 10.13 3.51 8.60
N GLU A 113 11.18 4.33 8.50
CA GLU A 113 11.28 5.56 9.27
C GLU A 113 10.51 6.68 8.58
N PRO A 114 9.73 7.51 9.28
CA PRO A 114 8.94 8.59 8.70
C PRO A 114 9.78 9.66 7.98
N ARG A 115 11.05 9.81 8.35
CA ARG A 115 12.00 10.78 7.78
C ARG A 115 11.41 12.19 7.65
N LEU A 116 10.71 12.63 8.69
CA LEU A 116 10.18 14.00 8.72
C LEU A 116 11.33 14.99 8.95
N LEU A 117 11.21 16.17 8.33
CA LEU A 117 12.14 17.27 8.55
C LEU A 117 11.90 17.85 9.95
N PRO A 118 12.84 17.68 10.91
CA PRO A 118 12.60 18.08 12.30
C PRO A 118 12.51 19.60 12.48
N TRP A 119 13.05 20.36 11.54
CA TRP A 119 13.02 21.83 11.48
C TRP A 119 11.83 22.40 10.68
N ALA A 120 10.89 21.57 10.24
CA ALA A 120 9.70 21.99 9.51
C ALA A 120 8.44 21.52 10.26
N ARG A 121 7.38 22.34 10.23
CA ARG A 121 6.08 21.98 10.81
C ARG A 121 5.44 20.85 10.01
N VAL A 122 4.41 20.23 10.58
CA VAL A 122 3.68 19.10 9.98
C VAL A 122 3.17 19.45 8.58
N LEU A 123 2.52 20.59 8.40
CA LEU A 123 2.04 21.02 7.09
C LEU A 123 3.19 21.13 6.08
N SER A 124 4.28 21.81 6.46
CA SER A 124 5.44 21.97 5.58
C SER A 124 6.14 20.64 5.26
N ASN A 125 6.09 19.66 6.17
CA ASN A 125 6.54 18.30 5.88
C ASN A 125 5.70 17.64 4.79
N VAL A 126 4.38 17.86 4.76
CA VAL A 126 3.50 17.35 3.71
C VAL A 126 3.73 18.09 2.39
N GLU A 127 3.87 19.42 2.42
CA GLU A 127 4.16 20.26 1.25
C GLU A 127 5.44 19.82 0.49
N VAL A 128 6.43 19.23 1.18
CA VAL A 128 7.62 18.66 0.52
C VAL A 128 7.25 17.61 -0.53
N GLY A 129 6.18 16.85 -0.32
CA GLY A 129 5.68 15.84 -1.25
C GLY A 129 5.17 16.41 -2.58
N LEU A 130 4.89 17.72 -2.66
CA LEU A 130 4.47 18.42 -3.88
C LEU A 130 5.63 18.76 -4.84
N GLY A 131 6.87 18.52 -4.41
CA GLY A 131 8.04 18.80 -5.25
C GLY A 131 8.32 20.29 -5.43
N ARG A 132 8.55 20.74 -6.68
CA ARG A 132 8.96 22.13 -6.98
C ARG A 132 7.84 23.16 -6.85
N ASP A 133 6.58 22.75 -6.98
CA ASP A 133 5.43 23.65 -7.02
C ASP A 133 4.83 23.99 -5.64
N ARG A 134 5.64 23.97 -4.58
CA ARG A 134 5.20 24.16 -3.18
C ARG A 134 4.62 25.53 -2.85
N THR A 135 4.74 26.52 -3.73
CA THR A 135 4.39 27.93 -3.46
C THR A 135 3.02 28.34 -3.98
N SER A 136 2.33 27.48 -4.74
CA SER A 136 0.99 27.76 -5.24
C SER A 136 -0.07 27.68 -4.11
N PRO A 137 -1.06 28.58 -4.05
CA PRO A 137 -2.18 28.50 -3.10
C PRO A 137 -2.93 27.16 -3.14
N ASP A 138 -3.12 26.61 -4.34
CA ASP A 138 -3.78 25.32 -4.55
C ASP A 138 -2.97 24.17 -3.94
N MET A 139 -1.65 24.26 -3.95
CA MET A 139 -0.76 23.27 -3.38
C MET A 139 -0.88 23.19 -1.87
N ARG A 140 -0.99 24.35 -1.19
CA ARG A 140 -1.23 24.39 0.24
C ARG A 140 -2.57 23.74 0.61
N ALA A 141 -3.62 24.02 -0.15
CA ALA A 141 -4.94 23.39 0.04
C ALA A 141 -4.87 21.88 -0.15
N ARG A 142 -4.07 21.37 -1.11
CA ARG A 142 -3.82 19.95 -1.29
C ARG A 142 -3.11 19.33 -0.08
N ALA A 143 -2.12 20.01 0.48
CA ALA A 143 -1.41 19.52 1.68
C ALA A 143 -2.34 19.48 2.91
N GLU A 144 -3.17 20.51 3.09
CA GLU A 144 -4.19 20.53 4.14
C GLU A 144 -5.22 19.39 3.96
N LYS A 145 -5.69 19.16 2.73
CA LYS A 145 -6.58 18.03 2.42
C LYS A 145 -5.92 16.68 2.74
N ALA A 146 -4.66 16.48 2.37
CA ALA A 146 -3.93 15.25 2.69
C ALA A 146 -3.82 15.02 4.21
N LEU A 147 -3.66 16.09 5.01
CA LEU A 147 -3.69 15.98 6.47
C LEU A 147 -5.06 15.62 7.01
N VAL A 148 -6.14 16.12 6.40
CA VAL A 148 -7.52 15.69 6.74
C VAL A 148 -7.71 14.20 6.46
N GLU A 149 -7.27 13.71 5.30
CA GLU A 149 -7.39 12.30 4.90
C GLU A 149 -6.71 11.34 5.88
N VAL A 150 -5.57 11.75 6.46
CA VAL A 150 -4.87 10.94 7.48
C VAL A 150 -5.31 11.23 8.93
N GLY A 151 -6.30 12.12 9.14
CA GLY A 151 -6.85 12.47 10.45
C GLY A 151 -5.91 13.30 11.32
N LEU A 152 -5.15 14.23 10.72
CA LEU A 152 -4.18 15.09 11.42
C LEU A 152 -4.31 16.58 11.08
N ALA A 153 -5.50 17.03 10.66
CA ALA A 153 -5.75 18.43 10.28
C ALA A 153 -5.39 19.42 11.41
N GLU A 154 -5.72 19.08 12.66
CA GLU A 154 -5.47 19.89 13.85
C GLU A 154 -3.98 19.95 14.24
N LYS A 155 -3.14 19.06 13.68
CA LYS A 155 -1.70 18.99 13.97
C LYS A 155 -0.84 19.79 12.98
N ARG A 156 -1.43 20.45 11.98
CA ARG A 156 -0.71 21.09 10.87
C ARG A 156 0.40 22.06 11.30
N GLU A 157 0.20 22.78 12.41
CA GLU A 157 1.15 23.78 12.94
C GLU A 157 2.13 23.17 13.98
N GLN A 158 2.04 21.90 14.29
CA GLN A 158 2.90 21.26 15.28
C GLN A 158 4.24 20.86 14.66
N TRP A 159 5.23 20.63 15.55
CA TRP A 159 6.54 20.12 15.18
C TRP A 159 6.55 18.58 15.23
N PRO A 160 7.37 17.90 14.40
CA PRO A 160 7.48 16.45 14.44
C PRO A 160 7.88 15.88 15.81
N SER A 161 8.62 16.64 16.62
CA SER A 161 9.09 16.21 17.96
C SER A 161 7.96 15.90 18.93
N VAL A 162 6.79 16.56 18.80
CA VAL A 162 5.65 16.35 19.71
C VAL A 162 4.67 15.28 19.22
N LEU A 163 4.91 14.67 18.07
CA LEU A 163 4.07 13.64 17.50
C LEU A 163 4.44 12.25 18.02
N SER A 164 3.43 11.39 18.24
CA SER A 164 3.64 9.95 18.46
C SER A 164 4.21 9.28 17.19
N GLY A 165 4.77 8.08 17.33
CA GLY A 165 5.27 7.28 16.19
C GLY A 165 4.22 7.09 15.10
N GLY A 166 2.99 6.73 15.48
CA GLY A 166 1.89 6.57 14.54
C GLY A 166 1.46 7.86 13.85
N GLN A 167 1.48 9.00 14.57
CA GLN A 167 1.22 10.30 13.97
C GLN A 167 2.31 10.69 12.97
N LYS A 168 3.58 10.43 13.28
CA LYS A 168 4.70 10.64 12.34
C LYS A 168 4.53 9.81 11.06
N GLN A 169 4.12 8.55 11.18
CA GLN A 169 3.84 7.69 10.02
C GLN A 169 2.65 8.19 9.19
N ARG A 170 1.58 8.70 9.82
CA ARG A 170 0.47 9.32 9.09
C ARG A 170 0.88 10.60 8.36
N VAL A 171 1.77 11.42 8.93
CA VAL A 171 2.34 12.58 8.23
C VAL A 171 3.19 12.14 7.02
N ALA A 172 4.00 11.07 7.17
CA ALA A 172 4.78 10.52 6.07
C ALA A 172 3.87 9.97 4.95
N LEU A 173 2.75 9.32 5.30
CA LEU A 173 1.74 8.90 4.33
C LEU A 173 1.11 10.10 3.62
N ALA A 174 0.67 11.13 4.34
CA ALA A 174 0.12 12.35 3.73
C ALA A 174 1.12 13.00 2.76
N ARG A 175 2.41 13.06 3.14
CA ARG A 175 3.49 13.54 2.27
C ARG A 175 3.64 12.71 0.99
N ALA A 176 3.48 11.40 1.07
CA ALA A 176 3.55 10.53 -0.10
C ALA A 176 2.32 10.69 -1.01
N LEU A 177 1.14 10.95 -0.44
CA LEU A 177 -0.14 11.03 -1.15
C LEU A 177 -0.42 12.40 -1.77
N VAL A 178 0.10 13.49 -1.20
CA VAL A 178 -0.23 14.88 -1.59
C VAL A 178 0.04 15.18 -3.06
N GLY A 179 1.03 14.51 -3.65
CA GLY A 179 1.38 14.59 -5.06
C GLY A 179 0.41 13.86 -6.00
N GLY A 180 -0.50 13.02 -5.47
CA GLY A 180 -1.35 12.15 -6.27
C GLY A 180 -0.54 11.04 -6.96
N PRO A 181 0.16 10.17 -6.22
CA PRO A 181 0.99 9.13 -6.82
C PRO A 181 0.15 8.16 -7.64
N ARG A 182 0.70 7.69 -8.75
CA ARG A 182 0.13 6.63 -9.57
C ARG A 182 0.61 5.24 -9.12
N LEU A 183 1.77 5.19 -8.43
CA LEU A 183 2.31 4.01 -7.75
C LEU A 183 2.88 4.43 -6.39
N LEU A 184 2.47 3.74 -5.32
CA LEU A 184 2.97 3.94 -3.96
C LEU A 184 3.77 2.71 -3.50
N ALA A 185 5.05 2.90 -3.25
CA ALA A 185 5.97 1.91 -2.72
C ALA A 185 6.15 2.10 -1.21
N LEU A 186 5.91 1.05 -0.43
CA LEU A 186 5.85 1.07 1.02
C LEU A 186 6.91 0.09 1.57
N ASP A 187 7.98 0.62 2.18
CA ASP A 187 9.07 -0.18 2.76
C ASP A 187 8.87 -0.33 4.27
N GLU A 188 8.29 -1.44 4.70
CA GLU A 188 7.98 -1.78 6.11
C GLU A 188 7.28 -0.65 6.90
N PRO A 189 6.23 0.01 6.36
CA PRO A 189 5.70 1.26 6.90
C PRO A 189 5.05 1.10 8.28
N LEU A 190 4.80 -0.12 8.72
CA LEU A 190 4.06 -0.43 9.95
C LEU A 190 4.93 -1.12 11.02
N GLY A 191 6.18 -1.46 10.68
CA GLY A 191 7.06 -2.30 11.53
C GLY A 191 7.38 -1.70 12.91
N ALA A 192 7.45 -0.36 13.01
CA ALA A 192 7.78 0.33 14.25
C ALA A 192 6.56 0.72 15.11
N LEU A 193 5.33 0.29 14.72
CA LEU A 193 4.10 0.66 15.40
C LEU A 193 3.64 -0.39 16.41
N ASP A 194 3.04 0.07 17.52
CA ASP A 194 2.30 -0.82 18.42
C ASP A 194 1.08 -1.44 17.74
N ALA A 195 0.53 -2.50 18.32
CA ALA A 195 -0.51 -3.32 17.70
C ALA A 195 -1.77 -2.52 17.32
N LEU A 196 -2.25 -1.61 18.19
CA LEU A 196 -3.48 -0.85 17.94
C LEU A 196 -3.26 0.23 16.88
N THR A 197 -2.14 0.92 16.95
CA THR A 197 -1.74 1.93 15.96
C THR A 197 -1.52 1.28 14.60
N ARG A 198 -0.93 0.09 14.55
CA ARG A 198 -0.74 -0.70 13.32
C ARG A 198 -2.08 -1.03 12.66
N ILE A 199 -3.06 -1.51 13.43
CA ILE A 199 -4.41 -1.79 12.92
C ILE A 199 -5.05 -0.55 12.32
N SER A 200 -5.03 0.56 13.05
CA SER A 200 -5.57 1.84 12.61
C SER A 200 -4.89 2.34 11.32
N MET A 201 -3.58 2.14 11.20
CA MET A 201 -2.81 2.54 10.02
C MET A 201 -3.09 1.65 8.81
N GLN A 202 -3.31 0.33 9.01
CA GLN A 202 -3.73 -0.58 7.93
C GLN A 202 -5.10 -0.19 7.38
N GLN A 203 -6.08 0.11 8.26
CA GLN A 203 -7.40 0.56 7.84
C GLN A 203 -7.34 1.88 7.06
N LEU A 204 -6.50 2.81 7.52
CA LEU A 204 -6.27 4.08 6.83
C LEU A 204 -5.67 3.83 5.43
N LEU A 205 -4.64 3.00 5.32
CA LEU A 205 -3.98 2.70 4.06
C LEU A 205 -4.92 2.00 3.07
N GLU A 206 -5.71 1.01 3.51
CA GLU A 206 -6.71 0.35 2.69
C GLU A 206 -7.76 1.33 2.18
N ARG A 207 -8.29 2.20 3.06
CA ARG A 207 -9.28 3.22 2.70
C ARG A 207 -8.74 4.17 1.64
N VAL A 208 -7.56 4.76 1.86
CA VAL A 208 -6.95 5.72 0.94
C VAL A 208 -6.62 5.07 -0.42
N TRP A 209 -6.08 3.84 -0.40
CA TRP A 209 -5.83 3.10 -1.63
C TRP A 209 -7.11 2.86 -2.43
N ARG A 210 -8.20 2.46 -1.78
CA ARG A 210 -9.50 2.25 -2.45
C ARG A 210 -10.11 3.54 -2.99
N GLU A 211 -9.91 4.66 -2.30
CA GLU A 211 -10.42 5.98 -2.70
C GLU A 211 -9.63 6.58 -3.85
N GLN A 212 -8.31 6.44 -3.86
CA GLN A 212 -7.42 7.07 -4.84
C GLN A 212 -7.03 6.15 -6.01
N GLY A 213 -7.09 4.84 -5.84
CA GLY A 213 -6.93 3.84 -6.89
C GLY A 213 -5.50 3.66 -7.44
N PHE A 214 -4.46 4.11 -6.76
CA PHE A 214 -3.06 3.92 -7.18
C PHE A 214 -2.63 2.45 -7.08
N THR A 215 -1.58 2.06 -7.82
CA THR A 215 -0.92 0.76 -7.63
C THR A 215 -0.11 0.80 -6.33
N ALA A 216 -0.29 -0.18 -5.45
CA ALA A 216 0.42 -0.25 -4.17
C ALA A 216 1.37 -1.45 -4.11
N ILE A 217 2.61 -1.23 -3.65
CA ILE A 217 3.59 -2.27 -3.37
C ILE A 217 4.02 -2.15 -1.91
N LEU A 218 3.68 -3.14 -1.11
CA LEU A 218 4.02 -3.21 0.32
C LEU A 218 5.13 -4.24 0.52
N VAL A 219 6.28 -3.79 0.98
CA VAL A 219 7.31 -4.68 1.53
C VAL A 219 7.05 -4.83 3.03
N THR A 220 6.93 -6.06 3.50
CA THR A 220 6.78 -6.38 4.92
C THR A 220 7.36 -7.75 5.24
N HIS A 221 7.69 -7.97 6.51
CA HIS A 221 8.01 -9.29 7.06
C HIS A 221 6.81 -9.88 7.84
N ASP A 222 5.73 -9.12 7.99
CA ASP A 222 4.51 -9.53 8.69
C ASP A 222 3.49 -10.11 7.69
N VAL A 223 3.30 -11.43 7.74
CA VAL A 223 2.35 -12.14 6.89
C VAL A 223 0.92 -11.70 7.14
N ALA A 224 0.57 -11.36 8.39
CA ALA A 224 -0.79 -10.89 8.72
C ALA A 224 -1.09 -9.53 8.07
N GLU A 225 -0.09 -8.64 7.96
CA GLU A 225 -0.23 -7.38 7.20
C GLU A 225 -0.45 -7.65 5.71
N ALA A 226 0.35 -8.55 5.13
CA ALA A 226 0.25 -8.90 3.72
C ALA A 226 -1.15 -9.46 3.38
N VAL A 227 -1.63 -10.44 4.15
CA VAL A 227 -2.95 -11.06 3.95
C VAL A 227 -4.09 -10.05 4.17
N ALA A 228 -3.94 -9.13 5.14
CA ALA A 228 -4.98 -8.12 5.41
C ALA A 228 -5.13 -7.10 4.28
N LEU A 229 -4.01 -6.68 3.65
CA LEU A 229 -3.99 -5.53 2.73
C LEU A 229 -3.90 -5.92 1.25
N ALA A 230 -3.19 -6.98 0.88
CA ALA A 230 -2.83 -7.23 -0.51
C ALA A 230 -3.88 -8.05 -1.27
N ASP A 231 -4.03 -7.77 -2.57
CA ASP A 231 -4.77 -8.63 -3.51
C ASP A 231 -3.89 -9.79 -4.00
N ARG A 232 -2.56 -9.62 -3.89
CA ARG A 232 -1.57 -10.58 -4.34
C ARG A 232 -0.33 -10.51 -3.46
N ILE A 233 0.21 -11.67 -3.09
CA ILE A 233 1.38 -11.79 -2.22
C ILE A 233 2.50 -12.51 -2.96
N LEU A 234 3.67 -11.87 -3.02
CA LEU A 234 4.89 -12.41 -3.61
C LEU A 234 5.85 -12.82 -2.50
N LEU A 235 6.24 -14.08 -2.46
CA LEU A 235 7.28 -14.56 -1.56
C LEU A 235 8.64 -14.47 -2.26
N ILE A 236 9.57 -13.72 -1.69
CA ILE A 236 10.94 -13.62 -2.19
C ILE A 236 11.86 -14.46 -1.31
N GLU A 237 12.57 -15.40 -1.96
CA GLU A 237 13.60 -16.22 -1.38
C GLU A 237 14.83 -16.22 -2.29
N ASP A 238 16.01 -16.11 -1.71
CA ASP A 238 17.30 -16.12 -2.44
C ASP A 238 17.34 -15.22 -3.69
N GLY A 239 16.71 -14.05 -3.60
CA GLY A 239 16.67 -13.06 -4.68
C GLY A 239 15.78 -13.43 -5.86
N ARG A 240 14.83 -14.36 -5.71
CA ARG A 240 13.85 -14.79 -6.70
C ARG A 240 12.43 -14.75 -6.14
N ILE A 241 11.43 -14.68 -7.01
CA ILE A 241 10.03 -14.91 -6.62
C ILE A 241 9.87 -16.44 -6.48
N ALA A 242 9.76 -16.91 -5.24
CA ALA A 242 9.54 -18.33 -4.93
C ALA A 242 8.06 -18.71 -5.06
N ARG A 243 7.16 -17.82 -4.68
CA ARG A 243 5.69 -18.01 -4.77
C ARG A 243 5.00 -16.73 -5.17
N ASP A 244 3.88 -16.90 -5.84
CA ASP A 244 2.99 -15.86 -6.32
C ASP A 244 1.55 -16.28 -5.99
N ILE A 245 0.93 -15.61 -5.02
CA ILE A 245 -0.30 -16.04 -4.36
C ILE A 245 -1.36 -14.96 -4.53
N ASN A 246 -2.49 -15.27 -5.18
CA ASN A 246 -3.65 -14.39 -5.20
C ASN A 246 -4.42 -14.51 -3.86
N VAL A 247 -4.94 -13.39 -3.39
CA VAL A 247 -5.73 -13.33 -2.15
C VAL A 247 -7.19 -13.11 -2.52
N ASP A 248 -7.92 -14.18 -2.80
CA ASP A 248 -9.32 -14.18 -3.23
C ASP A 248 -10.30 -14.05 -2.04
N LEU A 249 -9.98 -13.16 -1.12
CA LEU A 249 -10.80 -12.90 0.06
C LEU A 249 -11.51 -11.53 -0.07
N PRO A 250 -12.83 -11.48 0.24
CA PRO A 250 -13.59 -10.23 0.11
C PRO A 250 -13.10 -9.15 1.07
N ARG A 251 -13.26 -7.88 0.67
CA ARG A 251 -12.95 -6.70 1.50
C ARG A 251 -14.25 -6.09 2.07
N PRO A 252 -14.25 -5.50 3.27
CA PRO A 252 -13.11 -5.39 4.20
C PRO A 252 -12.79 -6.72 4.88
N ARG A 253 -11.52 -7.06 4.97
CA ARG A 253 -11.06 -8.29 5.60
C ARG A 253 -11.07 -8.15 7.11
N ARG A 254 -11.88 -8.97 7.78
CA ARG A 254 -12.02 -8.93 9.24
C ARG A 254 -10.88 -9.73 9.88
N ARG A 255 -10.11 -9.10 10.75
CA ARG A 255 -9.09 -9.79 11.55
C ARG A 255 -9.73 -10.90 12.38
N GLY A 256 -9.04 -12.04 12.45
CA GLY A 256 -9.56 -13.21 13.15
C GLY A 256 -10.53 -14.06 12.33
N ALA A 257 -10.85 -13.69 11.09
CA ALA A 257 -11.59 -14.57 10.19
C ALA A 257 -10.75 -15.83 9.89
N ALA A 258 -11.42 -16.99 9.92
CA ALA A 258 -10.76 -18.29 9.75
C ALA A 258 -9.99 -18.37 8.42
N ASP A 259 -10.54 -17.83 7.34
CA ASP A 259 -9.94 -17.84 6.01
C ASP A 259 -8.64 -17.02 5.96
N LEU A 260 -8.58 -15.87 6.65
CA LEU A 260 -7.36 -15.07 6.77
C LEU A 260 -6.28 -15.83 7.56
N ALA A 261 -6.69 -16.45 8.66
CA ALA A 261 -5.76 -17.22 9.50
C ALA A 261 -5.22 -18.44 8.75
N ALA A 262 -6.06 -19.14 7.99
CA ALA A 262 -5.67 -20.30 7.18
C ALA A 262 -4.63 -19.90 6.11
N LEU A 263 -4.91 -18.83 5.33
CA LEU A 263 -3.99 -18.32 4.31
C LEU A 263 -2.67 -17.83 4.93
N GLY A 264 -2.74 -17.10 6.05
CA GLY A 264 -1.55 -16.66 6.78
C GLY A 264 -0.70 -17.84 7.27
N GLY A 265 -1.33 -18.89 7.80
CA GLY A 265 -0.66 -20.13 8.21
C GLY A 265 -0.02 -20.87 7.05
N GLU A 266 -0.65 -20.91 5.88
CA GLU A 266 -0.04 -21.50 4.68
C GLU A 266 1.22 -20.74 4.25
N ILE A 267 1.15 -19.41 4.18
CA ILE A 267 2.29 -18.57 3.82
C ILE A 267 3.44 -18.73 4.82
N LEU A 268 3.14 -18.75 6.13
CA LEU A 268 4.15 -18.97 7.18
C LEU A 268 4.84 -20.33 7.04
N ARG A 269 4.11 -21.40 6.79
CA ARG A 269 4.70 -22.73 6.54
C ARG A 269 5.66 -22.72 5.35
N HIS A 270 5.35 -21.99 4.29
CA HIS A 270 6.29 -21.83 3.16
C HIS A 270 7.55 -21.06 3.55
N LEU A 271 7.42 -19.97 4.32
CA LEU A 271 8.56 -19.14 4.73
C LEU A 271 9.48 -19.83 5.75
N LEU A 272 8.93 -20.67 6.61
CA LEU A 272 9.69 -21.39 7.64
C LEU A 272 10.34 -22.67 7.07
N GLY A 273 9.83 -23.22 5.97
CA GLY A 273 10.24 -24.49 5.40
C GLY A 273 9.56 -25.67 6.11
N ALA A 274 9.50 -26.81 5.47
CA ALA A 274 8.92 -28.04 6.05
C ALA A 274 9.72 -28.62 7.24
N ALA A 275 10.81 -27.97 7.64
CA ALA A 275 11.71 -28.46 8.70
C ALA A 275 11.39 -27.94 10.11
N ASP A 276 10.57 -26.87 10.21
CA ASP A 276 10.10 -26.34 11.50
C ASP A 276 8.63 -26.76 11.72
N GLU A 277 8.37 -28.05 11.87
CA GLU A 277 7.22 -28.52 12.60
C GLU A 277 7.38 -27.95 14.02
N LEU A 278 6.50 -27.00 14.37
CA LEU A 278 6.44 -26.46 15.73
C LEU A 278 6.33 -27.64 16.69
N PRO A 279 7.17 -27.74 17.73
CA PRO A 279 6.98 -28.77 18.74
C PRO A 279 5.58 -28.57 19.31
N GLU A 280 4.79 -29.64 19.29
CA GLU A 280 3.48 -29.71 19.93
C GLU A 280 3.63 -29.22 21.40
N LEU A 281 2.93 -28.12 21.73
CA LEU A 281 2.82 -27.62 23.09
C LEU A 281 1.77 -28.41 23.88
#